data_60f061b6b6e5c0077fa67d40949bb031
#
_entry.id   60f061b6b6e5c0077fa67d40949bb031
#
_cell.length_a   1.000
_cell.length_b   1.000
_cell.length_c   1.000
_cell.angle_alpha   90.00
_cell.angle_beta   90.00
_cell.angle_gamma   90.00
#
_symmetry.space_group_name_H-M   'P 1'
#
loop_
_entity.id
_entity.type
_entity.pdbx_description
1 polymer ?
#
loop_
_entity_poly.entity_id
_entity_poly.type
_entity_poly.pdbx_seq_one_letter_code
_entity_poly.pdbx_strand_id
1 'polypeptide(L)'
;MATIYTVEGNTSGGSTLVANGGGVAKKSYPSNYGRIACIWRPQYKSDEALKVVQEALKWVGYLEKKSNAKLESFTNNAGINNYNIFAKHAAAETGAKGVYVNGVAWCDMFVDDMLIRALGVKRTKELIKDWSAYTPTSSNYLSAAGAKKISNFADAKYGDIIFFKNSSGGICHVGIVITGAEDEIKVLKKETAAKTYNQKQFIKDVCKILKVKNAKQALNKTKTLSKSKNKNHALVLPVQKYLKSLGYYEGVCDKDFGTLTEKAVDKYQIKILKYTCGDGEITAKNTMWKKMLGLK
;
A
#
# COMPACT_ATOMS: atom_id res chain seq x y z
N MET A 1 -17.22 -17.22 13.30
CA MET A 1 -17.70 -15.89 12.94
C MET A 1 -16.63 -15.24 12.05
N ALA A 2 -17.02 -14.65 10.92
CA ALA A 2 -16.05 -14.04 10.01
C ALA A 2 -15.50 -12.72 10.59
N THR A 3 -14.25 -12.41 10.30
CA THR A 3 -13.62 -11.15 10.67
C THR A 3 -13.46 -10.27 9.42
N ILE A 4 -13.90 -9.02 9.51
CA ILE A 4 -13.75 -8.00 8.46
C ILE A 4 -12.52 -7.17 8.79
N TYR A 5 -11.56 -7.12 7.90
CA TYR A 5 -10.38 -6.27 8.00
C TYR A 5 -10.58 -5.03 7.13
N THR A 6 -10.19 -3.86 7.64
CA THR A 6 -10.34 -2.57 6.97
C THR A 6 -9.05 -1.75 6.99
N VAL A 7 -8.98 -0.76 6.08
CA VAL A 7 -8.10 0.42 6.22
C VAL A 7 -9.01 1.64 6.32
N GLU A 8 -8.77 2.45 7.33
CA GLU A 8 -9.60 3.60 7.67
C GLU A 8 -8.73 4.84 7.88
N GLY A 9 -9.20 5.97 7.38
CA GLY A 9 -8.65 7.29 7.67
C GLY A 9 -9.33 7.95 8.86
N ASN A 10 -8.70 8.93 9.49
CA ASN A 10 -9.18 9.64 10.67
C ASN A 10 -9.54 8.70 11.84
N THR A 11 -8.71 7.70 12.06
CA THR A 11 -8.92 6.67 13.08
C THR A 11 -7.62 6.35 13.83
N SER A 12 -7.70 5.45 14.80
CA SER A 12 -6.55 4.87 15.48
C SER A 12 -6.63 3.34 15.44
N GLY A 13 -5.53 2.64 15.72
CA GLY A 13 -5.49 1.18 15.72
C GLY A 13 -6.47 0.53 16.69
N GLY A 14 -6.60 -0.80 16.58
CA GLY A 14 -7.48 -1.62 17.44
C GLY A 14 -8.75 -2.12 16.75
N SER A 15 -9.63 -2.78 17.52
CA SER A 15 -10.84 -3.45 17.04
C SER A 15 -12.15 -2.74 17.44
N THR A 16 -12.06 -1.51 17.94
CA THR A 16 -13.21 -0.67 18.27
C THR A 16 -13.33 0.51 17.33
N LEU A 17 -14.54 0.96 17.03
CA LEU A 17 -14.78 2.13 16.20
C LEU A 17 -14.17 3.38 16.85
N VAL A 18 -13.32 4.08 16.08
CA VAL A 18 -12.77 5.40 16.42
C VAL A 18 -12.99 6.30 15.22
N ALA A 19 -13.90 7.26 15.32
CA ALA A 19 -14.32 8.11 14.20
C ALA A 19 -13.52 9.42 14.08
N ASN A 20 -12.62 9.70 15.00
CA ASN A 20 -11.73 10.87 14.99
C ASN A 20 -10.44 10.52 15.75
N GLY A 21 -9.59 9.67 15.18
CA GLY A 21 -8.43 9.05 15.84
C GLY A 21 -7.07 9.49 15.32
N GLY A 22 -7.03 10.45 14.40
CA GLY A 22 -5.80 11.15 14.03
C GLY A 22 -4.88 10.44 13.02
N GLY A 23 -5.25 9.31 12.43
CA GLY A 23 -4.37 8.61 11.52
C GLY A 23 -5.05 7.70 10.49
N VAL A 24 -4.22 7.00 9.72
CA VAL A 24 -4.65 5.88 8.87
C VAL A 24 -4.22 4.57 9.52
N ALA A 25 -5.16 3.69 9.78
CA ALA A 25 -4.90 2.43 10.46
C ALA A 25 -5.59 1.24 9.80
N LYS A 26 -4.95 0.06 9.92
CA LYS A 26 -5.63 -1.22 9.73
C LYS A 26 -6.47 -1.53 10.95
N LYS A 27 -7.69 -1.99 10.74
CA LYS A 27 -8.61 -2.39 11.80
C LYS A 27 -9.24 -3.75 11.50
N SER A 28 -9.89 -4.33 12.51
CA SER A 28 -10.63 -5.58 12.35
C SER A 28 -11.89 -5.55 13.21
N TYR A 29 -12.97 -6.10 12.66
CA TYR A 29 -14.26 -6.19 13.32
C TYR A 29 -14.89 -7.57 13.10
N PRO A 30 -15.60 -8.14 14.06
CA PRO A 30 -16.43 -9.31 13.78
C PRO A 30 -17.56 -8.92 12.82
N SER A 31 -17.96 -9.82 11.93
CA SER A 31 -19.00 -9.53 10.92
C SER A 31 -20.37 -9.18 11.50
N ASN A 32 -20.61 -9.47 12.78
CA ASN A 32 -21.80 -9.05 13.51
C ASN A 32 -21.57 -7.83 14.40
N TYR A 33 -20.51 -7.04 14.19
CA TYR A 33 -20.24 -5.85 14.97
C TYR A 33 -21.41 -4.87 14.88
N GLY A 34 -22.06 -4.62 16.01
CA GLY A 34 -23.30 -3.86 16.08
C GLY A 34 -23.24 -2.41 15.61
N ARG A 35 -22.02 -1.89 15.36
CA ARG A 35 -21.78 -0.54 14.82
C ARG A 35 -21.64 -0.51 13.31
N ILE A 36 -21.65 -1.62 12.59
CA ILE A 36 -21.72 -1.62 11.12
C ILE A 36 -23.12 -1.12 10.74
N ALA A 37 -23.18 -0.06 9.93
CA ALA A 37 -24.41 0.50 9.40
C ALA A 37 -24.80 -0.18 8.08
N CYS A 38 -23.86 -0.20 7.13
CA CYS A 38 -24.01 -0.86 5.82
C CYS A 38 -22.65 -1.09 5.18
N ILE A 39 -22.65 -1.98 4.19
CA ILE A 39 -21.49 -2.22 3.31
C ILE A 39 -21.99 -2.11 1.87
N TRP A 40 -21.28 -1.35 1.05
CA TRP A 40 -21.53 -1.18 -0.36
C TRP A 40 -20.38 -1.73 -1.19
N ARG A 41 -20.69 -2.50 -2.23
CA ARG A 41 -19.73 -2.96 -3.25
C ARG A 41 -19.88 -2.13 -4.50
N PRO A 42 -18.95 -1.18 -4.77
CA PRO A 42 -18.95 -0.42 -6.00
C PRO A 42 -18.86 -1.30 -7.24
N GLN A 43 -19.35 -0.81 -8.37
CA GLN A 43 -19.32 -1.53 -9.66
C GLN A 43 -17.92 -1.48 -10.29
N TYR A 44 -16.94 -2.11 -9.62
CA TYR A 44 -15.56 -2.21 -10.10
C TYR A 44 -15.44 -3.05 -11.37
N LYS A 45 -14.51 -2.69 -12.25
CA LYS A 45 -13.95 -3.58 -13.27
C LYS A 45 -12.92 -4.50 -12.64
N SER A 46 -12.45 -5.54 -13.37
CA SER A 46 -11.79 -6.72 -12.84
C SER A 46 -10.69 -6.52 -11.77
N ASP A 47 -9.84 -5.51 -11.88
CA ASP A 47 -8.71 -5.29 -10.96
C ASP A 47 -8.78 -3.99 -10.15
N GLU A 48 -9.85 -3.22 -10.33
CA GLU A 48 -10.01 -1.90 -9.71
C GLU A 48 -10.11 -1.96 -8.19
N ALA A 49 -10.88 -2.91 -7.65
CA ALA A 49 -10.99 -3.11 -6.20
C ALA A 49 -9.63 -3.34 -5.54
N LEU A 50 -8.79 -4.15 -6.18
CA LEU A 50 -7.46 -4.46 -5.67
C LEU A 50 -6.51 -3.28 -5.76
N LYS A 51 -6.58 -2.47 -6.82
CA LYS A 51 -5.82 -1.21 -6.94
C LYS A 51 -6.16 -0.23 -5.83
N VAL A 52 -7.44 -0.07 -5.51
CA VAL A 52 -7.91 0.79 -4.41
C VAL A 52 -7.36 0.32 -3.06
N VAL A 53 -7.43 -0.99 -2.79
CA VAL A 53 -6.88 -1.56 -1.56
C VAL A 53 -5.35 -1.41 -1.49
N GLN A 54 -4.66 -1.64 -2.59
CA GLN A 54 -3.20 -1.44 -2.65
C GLN A 54 -2.82 0.02 -2.38
N GLU A 55 -3.60 0.97 -2.89
CA GLU A 55 -3.38 2.38 -2.61
C GLU A 55 -3.60 2.70 -1.13
N ALA A 56 -4.73 2.27 -0.56
CA ALA A 56 -5.05 2.50 0.85
C ALA A 56 -4.00 1.92 1.81
N LEU A 57 -3.49 0.73 1.52
CA LEU A 57 -2.45 0.08 2.33
C LEU A 57 -1.12 0.84 2.37
N LYS A 58 -0.79 1.65 1.37
CA LYS A 58 0.42 2.48 1.36
C LYS A 58 0.40 3.55 2.45
N TRP A 59 -0.79 3.99 2.85
CA TRP A 59 -0.96 5.09 3.78
C TRP A 59 -1.09 4.67 5.26
N VAL A 60 -1.12 3.38 5.55
CA VAL A 60 -1.17 2.88 6.93
C VAL A 60 0.02 3.39 7.73
N GLY A 61 -0.27 4.03 8.87
CA GLY A 61 0.72 4.71 9.71
C GLY A 61 0.87 6.22 9.43
N TYR A 62 0.14 6.77 8.45
CA TYR A 62 0.05 8.22 8.27
C TYR A 62 -0.67 8.84 9.47
N LEU A 63 -0.13 9.94 9.99
CA LEU A 63 -0.74 10.74 11.06
C LEU A 63 -1.21 12.09 10.51
N GLU A 64 -2.40 12.53 10.93
CA GLU A 64 -2.87 13.87 10.62
C GLU A 64 -1.94 14.94 11.18
N LYS A 65 -2.10 16.17 10.71
CA LYS A 65 -1.21 17.27 11.03
C LYS A 65 -1.91 18.35 11.84
N LYS A 66 -1.13 19.09 12.60
CA LYS A 66 -1.60 20.28 13.32
C LYS A 66 -1.77 21.53 12.43
N SER A 67 -1.29 21.49 11.18
CA SER A 67 -1.41 22.58 10.20
C SER A 67 -1.15 22.08 8.77
N ASN A 68 -1.29 22.95 7.77
CA ASN A 68 -1.00 22.65 6.35
C ASN A 68 0.50 22.37 6.04
N ALA A 69 1.39 22.43 7.03
CA ALA A 69 2.81 22.15 6.82
C ALA A 69 3.10 20.65 6.84
N LYS A 70 4.00 20.19 5.96
CA LYS A 70 4.48 18.80 5.91
C LYS A 70 3.39 17.74 5.73
N LEU A 71 2.35 18.05 4.97
CA LEU A 71 1.23 17.13 4.72
C LEU A 71 1.68 15.80 4.09
N GLU A 72 2.74 15.80 3.28
CA GLU A 72 3.28 14.61 2.60
C GLU A 72 4.04 13.66 3.54
N SER A 73 4.49 14.15 4.70
CA SER A 73 5.22 13.33 5.67
C SER A 73 4.27 12.45 6.47
N PHE A 74 4.67 11.23 6.76
CA PHE A 74 3.86 10.31 7.58
C PHE A 74 3.75 10.79 9.04
N THR A 75 4.82 11.34 9.61
CA THR A 75 4.90 11.65 11.04
C THR A 75 5.26 13.07 11.38
N ASN A 76 5.97 13.80 10.50
CA ASN A 76 6.35 15.19 10.79
C ASN A 76 5.11 16.07 10.87
N ASN A 77 5.13 17.02 11.81
CA ASN A 77 4.03 17.94 12.08
C ASN A 77 2.73 17.21 12.51
N ALA A 78 2.83 16.00 13.08
CA ALA A 78 1.67 15.28 13.60
C ALA A 78 0.94 16.08 14.67
N GLY A 79 -0.38 15.98 14.71
CA GLY A 79 -1.26 16.69 15.64
C GLY A 79 -2.68 16.22 15.52
N ILE A 80 -3.62 16.94 16.16
CA ILE A 80 -5.04 16.56 16.29
C ILE A 80 -5.98 17.55 15.58
N ASN A 81 -5.46 18.32 14.61
CA ASN A 81 -6.23 19.42 14.00
C ASN A 81 -6.83 19.02 12.63
N ASN A 82 -6.87 17.74 12.30
CA ASN A 82 -7.50 17.20 11.09
C ASN A 82 -6.90 17.74 9.76
N TYR A 83 -5.65 18.23 9.76
CA TYR A 83 -4.98 18.57 8.51
C TYR A 83 -4.37 17.31 7.90
N ASN A 84 -4.61 17.06 6.62
CA ASN A 84 -4.18 15.84 5.95
C ASN A 84 -3.92 16.06 4.45
N ILE A 85 -3.15 15.16 3.86
CA ILE A 85 -2.82 15.20 2.43
C ILE A 85 -4.00 14.80 1.54
N PHE A 86 -4.91 13.98 2.05
CA PHE A 86 -6.02 13.41 1.28
C PHE A 86 -7.01 14.50 0.87
N ALA A 87 -7.41 15.37 1.79
CA ALA A 87 -8.23 16.54 1.49
C ALA A 87 -7.56 17.45 0.45
N LYS A 88 -6.26 17.76 0.64
CA LYS A 88 -5.49 18.60 -0.29
C LYS A 88 -5.44 18.02 -1.70
N HIS A 89 -5.12 16.72 -1.82
CA HIS A 89 -5.01 16.04 -3.10
C HIS A 89 -6.37 15.91 -3.79
N ALA A 90 -7.39 15.43 -3.08
CA ALA A 90 -8.74 15.31 -3.65
C ALA A 90 -9.29 16.66 -4.13
N ALA A 91 -9.11 17.74 -3.37
CA ALA A 91 -9.49 19.10 -3.78
C ALA A 91 -8.76 19.56 -5.06
N ALA A 92 -7.46 19.24 -5.18
CA ALA A 92 -6.65 19.62 -6.35
C ALA A 92 -7.08 18.85 -7.60
N GLU A 93 -7.29 17.53 -7.49
CA GLU A 93 -7.64 16.66 -8.62
C GLU A 93 -9.07 16.88 -9.11
N THR A 94 -10.02 17.10 -8.20
CA THR A 94 -11.45 17.20 -8.53
C THR A 94 -11.94 18.60 -8.79
N GLY A 95 -11.21 19.63 -8.31
CA GLY A 95 -11.69 21.00 -8.26
C GLY A 95 -12.72 21.27 -7.14
N ALA A 96 -13.13 20.28 -6.37
CA ALA A 96 -14.18 20.37 -5.33
C ALA A 96 -13.63 20.96 -4.02
N LYS A 97 -13.04 22.15 -4.07
CA LYS A 97 -12.37 22.81 -2.93
C LYS A 97 -13.30 23.11 -1.74
N GLY A 98 -14.61 23.21 -1.97
CA GLY A 98 -15.60 23.41 -0.90
C GLY A 98 -16.04 22.12 -0.20
N VAL A 99 -15.74 20.96 -0.80
CA VAL A 99 -16.02 19.62 -0.24
C VAL A 99 -14.82 19.10 0.54
N TYR A 100 -13.64 19.10 -0.07
CA TYR A 100 -12.43 18.57 0.52
C TYR A 100 -11.63 19.69 1.20
N VAL A 101 -11.86 19.86 2.49
CA VAL A 101 -11.24 20.90 3.32
C VAL A 101 -10.48 20.30 4.49
N ASN A 102 -9.36 20.91 4.85
CA ASN A 102 -8.62 20.54 6.05
C ASN A 102 -9.25 21.16 7.33
N GLY A 103 -9.00 20.55 8.48
CA GLY A 103 -9.48 21.04 9.76
C GLY A 103 -10.83 20.42 10.19
N VAL A 104 -11.35 19.46 9.44
CA VAL A 104 -12.59 18.71 9.75
C VAL A 104 -12.36 17.21 9.66
N ALA A 105 -13.30 16.39 10.14
CA ALA A 105 -13.23 14.94 10.05
C ALA A 105 -13.00 14.49 8.58
N TRP A 106 -12.09 13.57 8.34
CA TRP A 106 -11.57 13.27 7.02
C TRP A 106 -11.62 11.78 6.61
N CYS A 107 -12.38 10.95 7.33
CA CYS A 107 -12.52 9.54 7.00
C CYS A 107 -13.08 9.31 5.60
N ASP A 108 -14.05 10.12 5.19
CA ASP A 108 -14.68 10.07 3.87
C ASP A 108 -13.71 10.57 2.77
N MET A 109 -13.03 11.69 3.04
CA MET A 109 -12.02 12.24 2.15
C MET A 109 -10.87 11.25 1.88
N PHE A 110 -10.51 10.43 2.88
CA PHE A 110 -9.54 9.36 2.71
C PHE A 110 -10.04 8.31 1.70
N VAL A 111 -11.29 7.85 1.83
CA VAL A 111 -11.86 6.85 0.92
C VAL A 111 -11.92 7.37 -0.52
N ASP A 112 -12.43 8.59 -0.69
CA ASP A 112 -12.50 9.22 -2.02
C ASP A 112 -11.11 9.41 -2.63
N ASP A 113 -10.14 9.86 -1.84
CA ASP A 113 -8.76 10.06 -2.32
C ASP A 113 -8.08 8.74 -2.70
N MET A 114 -8.37 7.64 -2.02
CA MET A 114 -7.88 6.31 -2.42
C MET A 114 -8.45 5.86 -3.76
N LEU A 115 -9.73 6.12 -3.99
CA LEU A 115 -10.39 5.86 -5.28
C LEU A 115 -9.79 6.74 -6.39
N ILE A 116 -9.61 8.04 -6.14
CA ILE A 116 -9.03 9.00 -7.10
C ILE A 116 -7.60 8.58 -7.47
N ARG A 117 -6.75 8.28 -6.50
CA ARG A 117 -5.36 7.84 -6.73
C ARG A 117 -5.26 6.53 -7.50
N ALA A 118 -6.15 5.60 -7.20
CA ALA A 118 -6.13 4.27 -7.81
C ALA A 118 -6.73 4.25 -9.23
N LEU A 119 -7.78 5.04 -9.49
CA LEU A 119 -8.64 4.90 -10.67
C LEU A 119 -8.77 6.19 -11.49
N GLY A 120 -8.33 7.32 -10.95
CA GLY A 120 -8.52 8.65 -11.54
C GLY A 120 -9.90 9.24 -11.29
N VAL A 121 -10.00 10.56 -11.46
CA VAL A 121 -11.19 11.37 -11.15
C VAL A 121 -12.46 10.90 -11.87
N LYS A 122 -12.35 10.69 -13.19
CA LYS A 122 -13.51 10.29 -14.01
C LYS A 122 -14.11 8.97 -13.54
N ARG A 123 -13.25 7.95 -13.35
CA ARG A 123 -13.71 6.62 -12.96
C ARG A 123 -14.25 6.61 -11.53
N THR A 124 -13.62 7.35 -10.63
CA THR A 124 -14.11 7.50 -9.25
C THR A 124 -15.52 8.09 -9.25
N LYS A 125 -15.76 9.15 -10.02
CA LYS A 125 -17.09 9.78 -10.11
C LYS A 125 -18.18 8.84 -10.64
N GLU A 126 -17.83 7.95 -11.56
CA GLU A 126 -18.73 6.88 -12.02
C GLU A 126 -19.10 5.91 -10.89
N LEU A 127 -18.19 5.62 -9.96
CA LEU A 127 -18.38 4.67 -8.87
C LEU A 127 -19.14 5.25 -7.67
N ILE A 128 -18.93 6.55 -7.38
CA ILE A 128 -19.49 7.19 -6.17
C ILE A 128 -20.57 8.23 -6.48
N LYS A 129 -20.87 8.48 -7.75
CA LYS A 129 -21.84 9.45 -8.27
C LYS A 129 -21.41 10.91 -8.11
N ASP A 130 -21.11 11.38 -6.91
CA ASP A 130 -20.66 12.75 -6.68
C ASP A 130 -19.76 12.86 -5.45
N TRP A 131 -19.10 13.99 -5.27
CA TRP A 131 -18.16 14.27 -4.21
C TRP A 131 -18.86 14.61 -2.89
N SER A 132 -18.41 14.01 -1.82
CA SER A 132 -18.90 14.32 -0.47
C SER A 132 -17.81 14.07 0.56
N ALA A 133 -17.79 14.87 1.62
CA ALA A 133 -17.00 14.63 2.83
C ALA A 133 -17.92 14.29 4.03
N TYR A 134 -19.19 13.99 3.76
CA TYR A 134 -20.20 13.67 4.75
C TYR A 134 -20.69 12.24 4.55
N THR A 135 -20.29 11.35 5.44
CA THR A 135 -20.49 9.90 5.33
C THR A 135 -21.92 9.43 5.04
N PRO A 136 -23.00 10.03 5.59
CA PRO A 136 -24.37 9.68 5.20
C PRO A 136 -24.68 9.98 3.73
N THR A 137 -24.18 11.11 3.21
CA THR A 137 -24.35 11.49 1.80
C THR A 137 -23.58 10.54 0.89
N SER A 138 -22.33 10.19 1.25
CA SER A 138 -21.50 9.27 0.47
C SER A 138 -22.11 7.88 0.39
N SER A 139 -22.70 7.37 1.48
CA SER A 139 -23.46 6.12 1.46
C SER A 139 -24.64 6.17 0.48
N ASN A 140 -25.38 7.28 0.44
CA ASN A 140 -26.50 7.48 -0.50
C ASN A 140 -26.01 7.57 -1.94
N TYR A 141 -24.88 8.24 -2.18
CA TYR A 141 -24.26 8.36 -3.50
C TYR A 141 -23.79 7.02 -4.05
N LEU A 142 -23.18 6.17 -3.23
CA LEU A 142 -22.82 4.81 -3.62
C LEU A 142 -24.05 4.00 -4.03
N SER A 143 -25.14 4.08 -3.27
CA SER A 143 -26.40 3.45 -3.61
C SER A 143 -26.94 3.96 -4.95
N ALA A 144 -26.92 5.28 -5.15
CA ALA A 144 -27.41 5.93 -6.37
C ALA A 144 -26.49 5.69 -7.59
N ALA A 145 -25.22 5.34 -7.37
CA ALA A 145 -24.28 4.89 -8.41
C ALA A 145 -24.45 3.41 -8.78
N GLY A 146 -25.41 2.71 -8.17
CA GLY A 146 -25.67 1.30 -8.43
C GLY A 146 -24.76 0.32 -7.68
N ALA A 147 -24.08 0.77 -6.62
CA ALA A 147 -23.30 -0.13 -5.77
C ALA A 147 -24.19 -1.20 -5.14
N LYS A 148 -23.70 -2.45 -5.09
CA LYS A 148 -24.44 -3.56 -4.49
C LYS A 148 -24.38 -3.47 -2.97
N LYS A 149 -25.53 -3.46 -2.30
CA LYS A 149 -25.60 -3.57 -0.83
C LYS A 149 -25.26 -5.00 -0.40
N ILE A 150 -24.37 -5.15 0.55
CA ILE A 150 -24.01 -6.44 1.15
C ILE A 150 -24.88 -6.67 2.38
N SER A 151 -25.84 -7.59 2.26
CA SER A 151 -26.82 -7.86 3.33
C SER A 151 -26.22 -8.73 4.44
N ASN A 152 -25.41 -9.72 4.09
CA ASN A 152 -24.65 -10.51 5.06
C ASN A 152 -23.22 -9.95 5.13
N PHE A 153 -22.86 -9.31 6.23
CA PHE A 153 -21.55 -8.67 6.37
C PHE A 153 -20.38 -9.69 6.39
N ALA A 154 -20.65 -10.97 6.62
CA ALA A 154 -19.64 -12.03 6.46
C ALA A 154 -19.16 -12.19 5.00
N ASP A 155 -19.94 -11.72 4.03
CA ASP A 155 -19.62 -11.76 2.60
C ASP A 155 -18.83 -10.52 2.12
N ALA A 156 -18.40 -9.65 3.05
CA ALA A 156 -17.57 -8.49 2.74
C ALA A 156 -16.23 -8.92 2.11
N LYS A 157 -15.85 -8.26 1.03
CA LYS A 157 -14.63 -8.53 0.26
C LYS A 157 -13.79 -7.25 0.13
N TYR A 158 -12.53 -7.41 -0.22
CA TYR A 158 -11.66 -6.27 -0.48
C TYR A 158 -12.24 -5.32 -1.55
N GLY A 159 -12.08 -4.03 -1.31
CA GLY A 159 -12.66 -2.97 -2.13
C GLY A 159 -14.09 -2.57 -1.75
N ASP A 160 -14.80 -3.34 -0.94
CA ASP A 160 -16.09 -2.91 -0.41
C ASP A 160 -15.90 -1.68 0.50
N ILE A 161 -16.88 -0.77 0.48
CA ILE A 161 -16.90 0.42 1.33
C ILE A 161 -17.82 0.16 2.52
N ILE A 162 -17.26 0.19 3.72
CA ILE A 162 -17.97 -0.10 4.98
C ILE A 162 -18.27 1.19 5.73
N PHE A 163 -19.51 1.36 6.15
CA PHE A 163 -19.98 2.49 6.93
C PHE A 163 -20.35 2.06 8.34
N PHE A 164 -19.99 2.90 9.30
CA PHE A 164 -20.27 2.67 10.72
C PHE A 164 -21.22 3.73 11.27
N LYS A 165 -22.02 3.32 12.25
CA LYS A 165 -22.99 4.18 12.96
C LYS A 165 -22.53 4.50 14.38
N ASN A 166 -22.88 5.68 14.86
CA ASN A 166 -22.74 6.09 16.25
C ASN A 166 -23.80 5.41 17.15
N SER A 167 -23.83 5.73 18.44
CA SER A 167 -24.80 5.15 19.41
C SER A 167 -26.23 5.52 19.11
N SER A 168 -26.48 6.66 18.46
CA SER A 168 -27.81 7.12 18.04
C SER A 168 -28.27 6.55 16.72
N GLY A 169 -27.44 5.70 16.05
CA GLY A 169 -27.77 5.05 14.79
C GLY A 169 -27.36 5.82 13.53
N GLY A 170 -26.90 7.06 13.65
CA GLY A 170 -26.43 7.87 12.51
C GLY A 170 -25.10 7.40 11.97
N ILE A 171 -24.96 7.36 10.64
CA ILE A 171 -23.66 7.04 9.98
C ILE A 171 -22.64 8.12 10.34
N CYS A 172 -21.47 7.73 10.85
CA CYS A 172 -20.47 8.66 11.36
C CYS A 172 -19.03 8.33 10.93
N HIS A 173 -18.79 7.19 10.29
CA HIS A 173 -17.46 6.79 9.87
C HIS A 173 -17.50 5.87 8.66
N VAL A 174 -16.39 5.78 7.94
CA VAL A 174 -16.26 4.98 6.73
C VAL A 174 -14.84 4.43 6.57
N GLY A 175 -14.72 3.26 5.96
CA GLY A 175 -13.45 2.61 5.64
C GLY A 175 -13.53 1.75 4.38
N ILE A 176 -12.37 1.25 3.96
CA ILE A 176 -12.22 0.32 2.84
C ILE A 176 -11.96 -1.07 3.38
N VAL A 177 -12.77 -2.05 2.99
CA VAL A 177 -12.56 -3.46 3.35
C VAL A 177 -11.35 -4.01 2.62
N ILE A 178 -10.50 -4.74 3.35
CA ILE A 178 -9.29 -5.40 2.80
C ILE A 178 -9.31 -6.93 2.99
N THR A 179 -10.39 -7.49 3.47
CA THR A 179 -10.55 -8.93 3.71
C THR A 179 -10.30 -9.74 2.43
N GLY A 180 -9.33 -10.66 2.48
CA GLY A 180 -8.93 -11.49 1.33
C GLY A 180 -7.93 -10.83 0.36
N ALA A 181 -7.64 -9.54 0.49
CA ALA A 181 -6.74 -8.84 -0.43
C ALA A 181 -5.26 -9.25 -0.27
N GLU A 182 -4.82 -9.60 0.93
CA GLU A 182 -3.39 -9.87 1.18
C GLU A 182 -2.87 -11.06 0.37
N ASP A 183 -3.66 -12.09 0.19
CA ASP A 183 -3.26 -13.26 -0.57
C ASP A 183 -3.25 -12.98 -2.07
N GLU A 184 -4.23 -12.25 -2.60
CA GLU A 184 -4.23 -11.81 -4.00
C GLU A 184 -3.10 -10.85 -4.31
N ILE A 185 -2.79 -9.90 -3.41
CA ILE A 185 -1.63 -9.00 -3.56
C ILE A 185 -0.32 -9.80 -3.60
N LYS A 186 -0.17 -10.85 -2.79
CA LYS A 186 1.00 -11.73 -2.81
C LYS A 186 1.11 -12.48 -4.16
N VAL A 187 0.01 -13.01 -4.66
CA VAL A 187 -0.05 -13.71 -5.96
C VAL A 187 0.32 -12.75 -7.09
N LEU A 188 -0.30 -11.58 -7.17
CA LEU A 188 -0.02 -10.57 -8.20
C LEU A 188 1.42 -10.04 -8.14
N LYS A 189 1.95 -9.77 -6.95
CA LYS A 189 3.36 -9.39 -6.80
C LYS A 189 4.28 -10.47 -7.33
N LYS A 190 3.97 -11.74 -7.07
CA LYS A 190 4.73 -12.88 -7.59
C LYS A 190 4.63 -13.02 -9.11
N GLU A 191 3.45 -12.87 -9.68
CA GLU A 191 3.22 -12.96 -11.14
C GLU A 191 3.82 -11.77 -11.90
N THR A 192 3.65 -10.55 -11.39
CA THR A 192 4.23 -9.34 -11.98
C THR A 192 5.75 -9.39 -11.93
N ALA A 193 6.31 -9.85 -10.81
CA ALA A 193 7.75 -10.05 -10.66
C ALA A 193 8.28 -11.09 -11.65
N ALA A 194 7.58 -12.21 -11.82
CA ALA A 194 7.96 -13.26 -12.78
C ALA A 194 7.88 -12.78 -14.24
N LYS A 195 6.95 -11.86 -14.56
CA LYS A 195 6.78 -11.31 -15.91
C LYS A 195 7.77 -10.18 -16.25
N THR A 196 8.21 -9.37 -15.26
CA THR A 196 8.97 -8.14 -15.51
C THR A 196 10.46 -8.25 -15.29
N TYR A 197 10.93 -9.00 -14.28
CA TYR A 197 12.37 -9.15 -14.01
C TYR A 197 12.63 -10.44 -13.23
N ASN A 198 13.11 -11.47 -13.91
CA ASN A 198 13.37 -12.78 -13.33
C ASN A 198 14.89 -13.04 -13.16
N GLN A 199 15.23 -14.18 -12.55
CA GLN A 199 16.62 -14.59 -12.35
C GLN A 199 17.44 -14.64 -13.65
N LYS A 200 16.84 -15.07 -14.76
CA LYS A 200 17.50 -15.12 -16.08
C LYS A 200 17.88 -13.71 -16.56
N GLN A 201 16.96 -12.74 -16.40
CA GLN A 201 17.23 -11.34 -16.75
C GLN A 201 18.27 -10.72 -15.80
N PHE A 202 18.20 -11.02 -14.50
CA PHE A 202 19.21 -10.62 -13.52
C PHE A 202 20.62 -11.10 -13.92
N ILE A 203 20.77 -12.39 -14.24
CA ILE A 203 22.05 -12.97 -14.70
C ILE A 203 22.55 -12.24 -15.94
N LYS A 204 21.68 -12.02 -16.93
CA LYS A 204 22.01 -11.31 -18.17
C LYS A 204 22.54 -9.88 -17.88
N ASP A 205 21.86 -9.14 -17.02
CA ASP A 205 22.25 -7.76 -16.69
C ASP A 205 23.57 -7.72 -15.91
N VAL A 206 23.78 -8.62 -14.94
CA VAL A 206 25.03 -8.73 -14.19
C VAL A 206 26.19 -9.12 -15.13
N CYS A 207 25.99 -10.10 -16.01
CA CYS A 207 27.01 -10.50 -16.99
C CYS A 207 27.38 -9.34 -17.93
N LYS A 208 26.39 -8.57 -18.39
CA LYS A 208 26.61 -7.39 -19.24
C LYS A 208 27.45 -6.33 -18.53
N ILE A 209 27.11 -6.01 -17.28
CA ILE A 209 27.83 -5.02 -16.45
C ILE A 209 29.28 -5.46 -16.22
N LEU A 210 29.50 -6.73 -15.89
CA LEU A 210 30.83 -7.29 -15.60
C LEU A 210 31.62 -7.69 -16.86
N LYS A 211 31.03 -7.54 -18.06
CA LYS A 211 31.62 -7.92 -19.34
C LYS A 211 32.10 -9.37 -19.33
N VAL A 212 31.22 -10.31 -18.98
CA VAL A 212 31.47 -11.76 -18.91
C VAL A 212 30.36 -12.55 -19.61
N LYS A 213 30.66 -13.82 -19.96
CA LYS A 213 29.79 -14.66 -20.79
C LYS A 213 28.72 -15.43 -19.99
N ASN A 214 28.95 -15.72 -18.72
CA ASN A 214 28.06 -16.58 -17.91
C ASN A 214 28.12 -16.27 -16.39
N ALA A 215 27.20 -16.87 -15.64
CA ALA A 215 27.04 -16.67 -14.20
C ALA A 215 28.27 -17.06 -13.37
N LYS A 216 28.99 -18.14 -13.78
CA LYS A 216 30.21 -18.61 -13.07
C LYS A 216 31.35 -17.58 -13.21
N GLN A 217 31.52 -17.01 -14.40
CA GLN A 217 32.48 -15.92 -14.62
C GLN A 217 32.04 -14.64 -13.90
N ALA A 218 30.72 -14.35 -13.87
CA ALA A 218 30.16 -13.22 -13.15
C ALA A 218 30.46 -13.32 -11.66
N LEU A 219 30.24 -14.49 -11.02
CA LEU A 219 30.55 -14.71 -9.62
C LEU A 219 31.99 -14.32 -9.27
N ASN A 220 32.95 -14.71 -10.09
CA ASN A 220 34.37 -14.42 -9.86
C ASN A 220 34.70 -12.91 -9.90
N LYS A 221 33.87 -12.11 -10.54
CA LYS A 221 34.01 -10.64 -10.66
C LYS A 221 33.05 -9.84 -9.77
N THR A 222 32.18 -10.51 -8.98
CA THR A 222 31.29 -9.79 -8.04
C THR A 222 32.10 -9.04 -7.00
N LYS A 223 31.49 -7.94 -6.52
CA LYS A 223 32.03 -7.12 -5.44
C LYS A 223 31.12 -7.19 -4.23
N THR A 224 31.63 -6.85 -3.08
CA THR A 224 30.84 -6.60 -1.88
C THR A 224 30.00 -5.36 -2.11
N LEU A 225 28.69 -5.47 -1.84
CA LEU A 225 27.74 -4.37 -1.91
C LEU A 225 27.18 -4.11 -0.52
N SER A 226 27.32 -2.88 -0.03
CA SER A 226 26.80 -2.44 1.27
C SER A 226 26.51 -0.95 1.27
N LYS A 227 25.71 -0.50 2.22
CA LYS A 227 25.30 0.91 2.39
C LYS A 227 26.47 1.87 2.56
N SER A 228 27.54 1.42 3.23
CA SER A 228 28.71 2.26 3.49
C SER A 228 29.63 2.43 2.27
N LYS A 229 29.51 1.57 1.25
CA LYS A 229 30.51 1.48 0.15
C LYS A 229 29.95 1.75 -1.24
N ASN A 230 28.64 1.72 -1.46
CA ASN A 230 28.09 1.63 -2.82
C ASN A 230 26.98 2.62 -3.13
N LYS A 231 27.31 3.90 -3.12
CA LYS A 231 26.46 4.92 -3.78
C LYS A 231 26.66 4.84 -5.29
N ASN A 232 25.55 4.86 -6.05
CA ASN A 232 25.52 4.84 -7.52
C ASN A 232 26.38 3.74 -8.19
N HIS A 233 26.40 2.54 -7.62
CA HIS A 233 27.18 1.43 -8.16
C HIS A 233 26.37 0.59 -9.15
N ALA A 234 26.93 0.29 -10.34
CA ALA A 234 26.22 -0.36 -11.44
C ALA A 234 25.57 -1.71 -11.07
N LEU A 235 26.19 -2.53 -10.21
CA LEU A 235 25.63 -3.82 -9.77
C LEU A 235 24.47 -3.67 -8.77
N VAL A 236 24.28 -2.52 -8.15
CA VAL A 236 23.16 -2.29 -7.22
C VAL A 236 21.83 -2.28 -7.96
N LEU A 237 21.77 -1.71 -9.16
CA LEU A 237 20.54 -1.66 -9.94
C LEU A 237 19.91 -3.03 -10.23
N PRO A 238 20.63 -4.02 -10.80
CA PRO A 238 20.06 -5.35 -11.00
C PRO A 238 19.69 -6.04 -9.68
N VAL A 239 20.45 -5.83 -8.60
CA VAL A 239 20.12 -6.35 -7.27
C VAL A 239 18.79 -5.76 -6.77
N GLN A 240 18.61 -4.43 -6.82
CA GLN A 240 17.36 -3.78 -6.45
C GLN A 240 16.18 -4.30 -7.28
N LYS A 241 16.34 -4.41 -8.62
CA LYS A 241 15.31 -4.94 -9.51
C LYS A 241 14.94 -6.39 -9.15
N TYR A 242 15.95 -7.22 -8.88
CA TYR A 242 15.72 -8.62 -8.53
C TYR A 242 15.06 -8.77 -7.16
N LEU A 243 15.51 -8.05 -6.14
CA LEU A 243 14.87 -8.03 -4.83
C LEU A 243 13.45 -7.46 -4.90
N LYS A 244 13.21 -6.45 -5.75
CA LYS A 244 11.88 -5.91 -6.02
C LYS A 244 10.97 -6.95 -6.67
N SER A 245 11.48 -7.68 -7.64
CA SER A 245 10.74 -8.75 -8.31
C SER A 245 10.36 -9.91 -7.39
N LEU A 246 11.11 -10.11 -6.32
CA LEU A 246 10.82 -11.09 -5.27
C LEU A 246 9.96 -10.54 -4.13
N GLY A 247 9.57 -9.25 -4.18
CA GLY A 247 8.77 -8.58 -3.15
C GLY A 247 9.52 -8.19 -1.88
N TYR A 248 10.86 -8.18 -1.91
CA TYR A 248 11.69 -7.77 -0.76
C TYR A 248 12.05 -6.29 -0.76
N TYR A 249 12.10 -5.63 -1.94
CA TYR A 249 12.47 -4.23 -2.10
C TYR A 249 11.28 -3.38 -2.57
N GLU A 250 10.98 -2.31 -1.84
CA GLU A 250 9.84 -1.43 -2.12
C GLU A 250 10.25 -0.04 -2.63
N GLY A 251 11.57 0.24 -2.66
CA GLY A 251 12.11 1.52 -3.09
C GLY A 251 12.17 1.72 -4.60
N VAL A 252 12.68 2.88 -5.00
CA VAL A 252 13.07 3.19 -6.38
C VAL A 252 14.39 2.49 -6.69
N CYS A 253 14.50 1.87 -7.87
CA CYS A 253 15.74 1.24 -8.32
C CYS A 253 16.68 2.31 -8.90
N ASP A 254 17.51 2.92 -8.04
CA ASP A 254 18.30 4.13 -8.26
C ASP A 254 19.82 3.90 -8.32
N LYS A 255 20.29 2.66 -8.19
CA LYS A 255 21.70 2.25 -8.07
C LYS A 255 22.36 2.62 -6.74
N ASP A 256 21.63 3.20 -5.79
CA ASP A 256 22.15 3.52 -4.46
C ASP A 256 21.85 2.39 -3.46
N PHE A 257 22.88 1.88 -2.80
CA PHE A 257 22.72 0.89 -1.75
C PHE A 257 22.37 1.59 -0.43
N GLY A 258 21.19 2.21 -0.39
CA GLY A 258 20.68 2.90 0.77
C GLY A 258 20.00 1.97 1.79
N THR A 259 19.39 2.55 2.81
CA THR A 259 18.72 1.80 3.92
C THR A 259 17.62 0.86 3.43
N LEU A 260 16.88 1.21 2.38
CA LEU A 260 15.85 0.32 1.83
C LEU A 260 16.45 -0.91 1.15
N THR A 261 17.58 -0.74 0.45
CA THR A 261 18.31 -1.85 -0.18
C THR A 261 18.91 -2.77 0.88
N GLU A 262 19.54 -2.21 1.92
CA GLU A 262 20.06 -2.93 3.08
C GLU A 262 18.97 -3.81 3.72
N LYS A 263 17.83 -3.24 4.09
CA LYS A 263 16.67 -3.98 4.64
C LYS A 263 16.14 -5.08 3.72
N ALA A 264 16.16 -4.87 2.40
CA ALA A 264 15.73 -5.86 1.43
C ALA A 264 16.71 -7.03 1.33
N VAL A 265 18.01 -6.75 1.45
CA VAL A 265 19.07 -7.77 1.54
C VAL A 265 18.91 -8.60 2.80
N ASP A 266 18.71 -7.98 3.96
CA ASP A 266 18.39 -8.66 5.23
C ASP A 266 17.22 -9.63 5.08
N LYS A 267 16.10 -9.14 4.53
CA LYS A 267 14.92 -9.98 4.31
C LYS A 267 15.22 -11.18 3.42
N TYR A 268 16.01 -10.99 2.36
CA TYR A 268 16.42 -12.08 1.46
C TYR A 268 17.32 -13.09 2.18
N GLN A 269 18.30 -12.63 2.97
CA GLN A 269 19.20 -13.48 3.73
C GLN A 269 18.43 -14.34 4.73
N ILE A 270 17.51 -13.77 5.48
CA ILE A 270 16.69 -14.51 6.47
C ILE A 270 15.70 -15.46 5.76
N LYS A 271 14.97 -14.99 4.76
CA LYS A 271 13.87 -15.76 4.15
C LYS A 271 14.33 -16.82 3.15
N ILE A 272 15.36 -16.53 2.35
CA ILE A 272 15.82 -17.37 1.25
C ILE A 272 17.07 -18.16 1.63
N LEU A 273 18.04 -17.52 2.26
CA LEU A 273 19.29 -18.19 2.67
C LEU A 273 19.17 -18.86 4.05
N LYS A 274 18.06 -18.60 4.78
CA LYS A 274 17.80 -19.18 6.10
C LYS A 274 18.83 -18.78 7.18
N TYR A 275 19.39 -17.58 7.07
CA TYR A 275 20.23 -17.04 8.11
C TYR A 275 19.40 -16.71 9.36
N THR A 276 20.01 -16.84 10.53
CA THR A 276 19.39 -16.48 11.82
C THR A 276 19.15 -14.97 11.91
N CYS A 277 20.08 -14.18 11.38
CA CYS A 277 19.96 -12.72 11.21
C CYS A 277 20.59 -12.32 9.87
N GLY A 278 20.12 -11.26 9.27
CA GLY A 278 20.75 -10.62 8.11
C GLY A 278 21.80 -9.62 8.56
N ASP A 279 22.78 -9.35 7.71
CA ASP A 279 23.80 -8.30 7.91
C ASP A 279 23.62 -7.13 6.94
N GLY A 280 22.61 -7.21 6.05
CA GLY A 280 22.30 -6.18 5.06
C GLY A 280 23.38 -6.00 3.99
N GLU A 281 24.40 -6.87 3.94
CA GLU A 281 25.53 -6.78 3.01
C GLU A 281 25.54 -7.97 2.04
N ILE A 282 25.92 -7.76 0.80
CA ILE A 282 26.17 -8.84 -0.17
C ILE A 282 27.67 -8.98 -0.36
N THR A 283 28.32 -9.77 0.43
CA THR A 283 29.77 -10.02 0.33
C THR A 283 30.13 -10.63 -1.04
N ALA A 284 31.25 -10.20 -1.63
CA ALA A 284 31.74 -10.73 -2.90
C ALA A 284 31.85 -12.25 -2.90
N LYS A 285 31.39 -12.89 -3.97
CA LYS A 285 31.47 -14.35 -4.21
C LYS A 285 30.76 -15.23 -3.17
N ASN A 286 29.97 -14.64 -2.25
CA ASN A 286 29.29 -15.37 -1.17
C ASN A 286 28.05 -16.15 -1.64
N THR A 287 27.40 -16.83 -0.70
CA THR A 287 26.18 -17.63 -0.91
C THR A 287 25.05 -16.82 -1.54
N MET A 288 24.89 -15.55 -1.16
CA MET A 288 23.85 -14.71 -1.74
C MET A 288 24.08 -14.46 -3.23
N TRP A 289 25.30 -14.08 -3.65
CA TRP A 289 25.64 -13.95 -5.06
C TRP A 289 25.47 -15.27 -5.82
N LYS A 290 25.92 -16.41 -5.25
CA LYS A 290 25.69 -17.72 -5.85
C LYS A 290 24.21 -17.97 -6.09
N LYS A 291 23.38 -17.82 -5.06
CA LYS A 291 21.93 -18.04 -5.14
C LYS A 291 21.24 -17.14 -6.14
N MET A 292 21.57 -15.83 -6.15
CA MET A 292 21.02 -14.88 -7.12
C MET A 292 21.45 -15.19 -8.55
N LEU A 293 22.67 -15.68 -8.75
CA LEU A 293 23.20 -16.10 -10.06
C LEU A 293 22.77 -17.52 -10.48
N GLY A 294 21.95 -18.21 -9.69
CA GLY A 294 21.49 -19.56 -10.02
C GLY A 294 22.56 -20.64 -9.90
N LEU A 295 23.61 -20.40 -9.13
CA LEU A 295 24.71 -21.33 -8.87
C LEU A 295 24.48 -22.08 -7.56
N LYS A 296 24.92 -23.35 -7.51
CA LYS A 296 24.89 -24.17 -6.29
C LYS A 296 26.02 -23.80 -5.33
#